data_25e60fa6f5ef77762c07c0e37387a3ec
#
_entry.id   25e60fa6f5ef77762c07c0e37387a3ec
#
_cell.length_a   1.000
_cell.length_b   1.000
_cell.length_c   1.000
_cell.angle_alpha   90.00
_cell.angle_beta   90.00
_cell.angle_gamma   90.00
#
_symmetry.space_group_name_H-M   'P 1'
#
loop_
_entity.id
_entity.type
_entity.pdbx_description
1 polymer ?
#
loop_
_entity_poly.entity_id
_entity_poly.type
_entity_poly.pdbx_seq_one_letter_code
_entity_poly.pdbx_strand_id
1 'polypeptide(L)'
;MSCSGNSFSADFLLQDMQGKSHRLSDYRGKWVLVNFWATWCPPCLNEIPQLISLHNAHQDKDLSVIGIAMDSGSSGTVADFVQAHGMSYPVVMGNRKITAQIGAVEVLPVSYLYNPKGEQVSYQAGEVTRASVEAYMADSIRKCKTCK
;
A
#
# COMPACT_ATOMS: atom_id res chain seq x y z
N MET A 1 -19.13 -1.56 -5.31
CA MET A 1 -17.97 -2.39 -5.71
C MET A 1 -18.45 -3.71 -6.23
N SER A 2 -17.92 -4.17 -7.34
CA SER A 2 -18.31 -5.44 -7.96
C SER A 2 -17.54 -6.59 -7.30
N CYS A 3 -18.23 -7.64 -6.92
CA CYS A 3 -17.62 -8.88 -6.44
C CYS A 3 -17.29 -9.84 -7.58
N SER A 4 -17.75 -9.56 -8.80
CA SER A 4 -17.42 -10.35 -9.96
C SER A 4 -16.03 -9.95 -10.43
N GLY A 5 -15.05 -10.78 -10.18
CA GLY A 5 -13.66 -10.46 -10.37
C GLY A 5 -13.19 -10.37 -11.83
N ASN A 6 -13.79 -9.49 -12.61
CA ASN A 6 -13.31 -9.21 -13.94
C ASN A 6 -12.40 -8.00 -14.03
N SER A 7 -12.13 -7.35 -12.89
CA SER A 7 -11.15 -6.27 -12.90
C SER A 7 -9.76 -6.86 -13.07
N PHE A 8 -9.10 -6.47 -14.16
CA PHE A 8 -7.76 -6.91 -14.46
C PHE A 8 -6.77 -5.91 -13.87
N SER A 9 -5.92 -6.36 -12.95
CA SER A 9 -4.83 -5.58 -12.42
C SER A 9 -3.51 -6.17 -12.88
N ALA A 10 -2.63 -5.32 -13.39
CA ALA A 10 -1.30 -5.76 -13.77
C ALA A 10 -0.54 -6.23 -12.52
N ASP A 11 0.22 -7.29 -12.69
CA ASP A 11 1.07 -7.83 -11.64
C ASP A 11 2.28 -6.91 -11.47
N PHE A 12 2.29 -6.07 -10.43
CA PHE A 12 3.44 -5.19 -10.23
C PHE A 12 4.65 -5.96 -9.76
N LEU A 13 5.83 -5.39 -10.02
CA LEU A 13 7.11 -5.88 -9.49
C LEU A 13 7.86 -4.67 -8.93
N LEU A 14 8.09 -4.69 -7.63
CA LEU A 14 8.74 -3.61 -6.90
C LEU A 14 9.94 -4.17 -6.15
N GLN A 15 11.02 -3.40 -6.09
CA GLN A 15 12.19 -3.77 -5.27
C GLN A 15 12.28 -2.79 -4.11
N ASP A 16 12.32 -3.29 -2.88
CA ASP A 16 12.43 -2.43 -1.71
C ASP A 16 13.88 -1.98 -1.48
N MET A 17 14.05 -1.11 -0.50
CA MET A 17 15.36 -0.51 -0.21
C MET A 17 16.37 -1.50 0.36
N GLN A 18 15.93 -2.68 0.76
CA GLN A 18 16.79 -3.76 1.24
C GLN A 18 17.11 -4.77 0.13
N GLY A 19 16.66 -4.51 -1.10
CA GLY A 19 16.89 -5.36 -2.25
C GLY A 19 15.91 -6.50 -2.42
N LYS A 20 14.89 -6.59 -1.56
CA LYS A 20 13.88 -7.64 -1.68
C LYS A 20 12.84 -7.25 -2.73
N SER A 21 12.50 -8.21 -3.60
CA SER A 21 11.47 -8.03 -4.62
C SER A 21 10.09 -8.33 -4.06
N HIS A 22 9.12 -7.51 -4.47
CA HIS A 22 7.71 -7.66 -4.11
C HIS A 22 6.90 -7.71 -5.40
N ARG A 23 6.45 -8.90 -5.75
CA ARG A 23 5.57 -9.14 -6.88
C ARG A 23 4.16 -9.30 -6.34
N LEU A 24 3.18 -8.64 -6.94
CA LEU A 24 1.79 -8.70 -6.44
C LEU A 24 1.30 -10.14 -6.33
N SER A 25 1.64 -11.00 -7.30
CA SER A 25 1.23 -12.41 -7.28
C SER A 25 1.79 -13.20 -6.09
N ASP A 26 2.87 -12.72 -5.47
CA ASP A 26 3.42 -13.35 -4.26
C ASP A 26 2.54 -13.11 -3.03
N TYR A 27 1.60 -12.18 -3.12
CA TYR A 27 0.70 -11.80 -2.03
C TYR A 27 -0.71 -12.39 -2.18
N ARG A 28 -0.90 -13.37 -3.05
CA ARG A 28 -2.20 -14.06 -3.20
C ARG A 28 -2.68 -14.58 -1.85
N GLY A 29 -3.94 -14.32 -1.53
CA GLY A 29 -4.51 -14.66 -0.23
C GLY A 29 -4.40 -13.54 0.79
N LYS A 30 -3.70 -12.45 0.47
CA LYS A 30 -3.54 -11.29 1.35
C LYS A 30 -3.97 -10.02 0.62
N TRP A 31 -4.49 -9.08 1.39
CA TRP A 31 -4.67 -7.71 0.96
C TRP A 31 -3.32 -7.01 0.89
N VAL A 32 -3.14 -6.10 -0.05
CA VAL A 32 -1.93 -5.26 -0.14
C VAL A 32 -2.35 -3.81 -0.23
N LEU A 33 -1.86 -3.00 0.71
CA LEU A 33 -2.05 -1.56 0.67
C LEU A 33 -0.76 -0.92 0.20
N VAL A 34 -0.80 -0.25 -0.95
CA VAL A 34 0.34 0.48 -1.50
C VAL A 34 0.11 1.96 -1.20
N ASN A 35 1.01 2.55 -0.42
CA ASN A 35 0.92 3.93 0.03
C ASN A 35 2.03 4.77 -0.59
N PHE A 36 1.66 5.77 -1.38
CA PHE A 36 2.59 6.76 -1.91
C PHE A 36 2.71 7.92 -0.93
N TRP A 37 3.94 8.25 -0.55
CA TRP A 37 4.25 9.24 0.47
C TRP A 37 5.53 9.99 0.16
N ALA A 38 5.82 11.02 0.94
CA ALA A 38 7.09 11.75 0.85
C ALA A 38 7.51 12.21 2.25
N THR A 39 8.83 12.35 2.44
CA THR A 39 9.39 12.75 3.73
C THR A 39 9.02 14.18 4.13
N TRP A 40 8.70 15.02 3.14
CA TRP A 40 8.38 16.45 3.33
C TRP A 40 6.86 16.72 3.38
N CYS A 41 6.06 15.70 3.40
CA CYS A 41 4.59 15.80 3.29
C CYS A 41 3.96 15.64 4.68
N PRO A 42 3.46 16.71 5.33
CA PRO A 42 2.92 16.60 6.69
C PRO A 42 1.77 15.60 6.84
N PRO A 43 0.75 15.55 5.95
CA PRO A 43 -0.29 14.53 6.06
C PRO A 43 0.26 13.10 5.93
N CYS A 44 1.32 12.91 5.12
CA CYS A 44 1.97 11.60 5.00
C CYS A 44 2.57 11.19 6.34
N LEU A 45 3.21 12.12 7.04
CA LEU A 45 3.84 11.85 8.34
C LEU A 45 2.79 11.50 9.40
N ASN A 46 1.64 12.14 9.37
CA ASN A 46 0.54 11.83 10.29
C ASN A 46 0.01 10.42 10.08
N GLU A 47 0.10 9.90 8.87
CA GLU A 47 -0.42 8.60 8.49
C GLU A 47 0.51 7.44 8.89
N ILE A 48 1.81 7.69 8.97
CA ILE A 48 2.82 6.65 9.20
C ILE A 48 2.51 5.78 10.42
N PRO A 49 2.20 6.34 11.61
CA PRO A 49 1.88 5.49 12.76
C PRO A 49 0.68 4.57 12.53
N GLN A 50 -0.31 5.03 11.77
CA GLN A 50 -1.48 4.22 11.42
C GLN A 50 -1.09 3.04 10.52
N LEU A 51 -0.21 3.28 9.56
CA LEU A 51 0.26 2.25 8.64
C LEU A 51 1.17 1.24 9.34
N ILE A 52 2.01 1.68 10.25
CA ILE A 52 2.84 0.80 11.09
C ILE A 52 1.93 -0.13 11.90
N SER A 53 0.93 0.45 12.56
CA SER A 53 -0.04 -0.32 13.37
C SER A 53 -0.77 -1.34 12.53
N LEU A 54 -1.25 -0.94 11.36
CA LEU A 54 -1.96 -1.80 10.43
C LEU A 54 -1.06 -2.97 9.97
N HIS A 55 0.15 -2.65 9.53
CA HIS A 55 1.09 -3.66 9.03
C HIS A 55 1.46 -4.66 10.13
N ASN A 56 1.82 -4.16 11.31
CA ASN A 56 2.24 -5.03 12.41
C ASN A 56 1.13 -5.97 12.88
N ALA A 57 -0.13 -5.50 12.83
CA ALA A 57 -1.26 -6.34 13.24
C ALA A 57 -1.62 -7.42 12.21
N HIS A 58 -1.33 -7.19 10.92
CA HIS A 58 -1.86 -8.03 9.84
C HIS A 58 -0.81 -8.74 9.00
N GLN A 59 0.48 -8.37 9.07
CA GLN A 59 1.50 -8.87 8.14
C GLN A 59 1.63 -10.40 8.09
N ASP A 60 1.39 -11.06 9.20
CA ASP A 60 1.46 -12.52 9.30
C ASP A 60 0.13 -13.22 9.01
N LYS A 61 -0.88 -12.45 8.62
CA LYS A 61 -2.24 -12.96 8.46
C LYS A 61 -2.79 -12.65 7.07
N ASP A 62 -3.30 -11.44 6.88
CA ASP A 62 -4.22 -11.13 5.79
C ASP A 62 -3.97 -9.79 5.08
N LEU A 63 -2.98 -9.01 5.52
CA LEU A 63 -2.67 -7.74 4.85
C LEU A 63 -1.21 -7.37 5.04
N SER A 64 -0.60 -6.84 3.98
CA SER A 64 0.72 -6.22 4.03
C SER A 64 0.64 -4.79 3.50
N VAL A 65 1.46 -3.90 4.06
CA VAL A 65 1.61 -2.52 3.59
C VAL A 65 2.93 -2.41 2.83
N ILE A 66 2.93 -1.70 1.73
CA ILE A 66 4.15 -1.32 1.00
C ILE A 66 4.11 0.20 0.82
N GLY A 67 5.15 0.88 1.29
CA GLY A 67 5.28 2.32 1.10
C GLY A 67 6.15 2.64 -0.10
N ILE A 68 5.75 3.64 -0.89
CA ILE A 68 6.54 4.11 -2.03
C ILE A 68 6.86 5.58 -1.82
N ALA A 69 8.16 5.87 -1.63
CA ALA A 69 8.64 7.22 -1.35
C ALA A 69 8.78 7.99 -2.66
N MET A 70 8.09 9.12 -2.75
CA MET A 70 8.10 10.00 -3.93
C MET A 70 8.90 11.26 -3.65
N ASP A 71 9.77 11.65 -4.58
CA ASP A 71 10.49 12.93 -4.53
C ASP A 71 11.11 13.25 -3.17
N SER A 72 11.70 12.26 -2.53
CA SER A 72 12.21 12.36 -1.16
C SER A 72 13.74 12.34 -1.08
N GLY A 73 14.42 12.62 -2.18
CA GLY A 73 15.87 12.67 -2.24
C GLY A 73 16.50 11.31 -2.49
N SER A 74 17.71 11.11 -1.97
CA SER A 74 18.47 9.88 -2.19
C SER A 74 17.91 8.72 -1.36
N SER A 75 18.28 7.50 -1.77
CA SER A 75 17.92 6.30 -1.01
C SER A 75 18.46 6.35 0.43
N GLY A 76 19.65 6.93 0.63
CA GLY A 76 20.21 7.10 1.97
C GLY A 76 19.36 8.01 2.85
N THR A 77 18.90 9.12 2.31
CA THR A 77 18.02 10.05 3.02
C THR A 77 16.72 9.36 3.44
N VAL A 78 16.12 8.61 2.52
CA VAL A 78 14.87 7.88 2.82
C VAL A 78 15.12 6.76 3.83
N ALA A 79 16.23 6.03 3.71
CA ALA A 79 16.58 4.97 4.65
C ALA A 79 16.73 5.51 6.08
N ASP A 80 17.39 6.65 6.24
CA ASP A 80 17.54 7.30 7.55
C ASP A 80 16.19 7.71 8.12
N PHE A 81 15.31 8.24 7.27
CA PHE A 81 13.96 8.63 7.68
C PHE A 81 13.14 7.41 8.13
N VAL A 82 13.19 6.33 7.35
CA VAL A 82 12.49 5.07 7.66
C VAL A 82 12.91 4.54 9.03
N GLN A 83 14.21 4.54 9.28
CA GLN A 83 14.76 4.08 10.57
C GLN A 83 14.32 5.01 11.71
N ALA A 84 14.43 6.30 11.53
CA ALA A 84 14.09 7.29 12.56
C ALA A 84 12.60 7.23 12.95
N HIS A 85 11.73 6.88 12.01
CA HIS A 85 10.28 6.80 12.25
C HIS A 85 9.78 5.39 12.56
N GLY A 86 10.66 4.41 12.61
CA GLY A 86 10.30 3.04 12.94
C GLY A 86 9.34 2.39 11.95
N MET A 87 9.45 2.75 10.67
CA MET A 87 8.57 2.19 9.63
C MET A 87 8.87 0.71 9.45
N SER A 88 7.92 -0.13 9.80
CA SER A 88 8.08 -1.59 9.82
C SER A 88 7.76 -2.26 8.50
N TYR A 89 7.07 -1.57 7.59
CA TYR A 89 6.70 -2.13 6.30
C TYR A 89 7.76 -1.81 5.25
N PRO A 90 7.82 -2.61 4.16
CA PRO A 90 8.78 -2.37 3.09
C PRO A 90 8.59 -1.00 2.45
N VAL A 91 9.70 -0.35 2.11
CA VAL A 91 9.70 0.95 1.43
C VAL A 91 10.44 0.82 0.12
N VAL A 92 9.83 1.33 -0.94
CA VAL A 92 10.34 1.33 -2.32
C VAL A 92 10.61 2.77 -2.71
N MET A 93 11.72 3.01 -3.42
CA MET A 93 11.98 4.32 -4.02
C MET A 93 11.12 4.49 -5.26
N GLY A 94 10.27 5.52 -5.26
CA GLY A 94 9.31 5.76 -6.33
C GLY A 94 9.87 6.53 -7.50
N ASN A 95 9.30 6.29 -8.68
CA ASN A 95 9.56 7.01 -9.92
C ASN A 95 8.39 6.77 -10.87
N ARG A 96 8.46 7.32 -12.08
CA ARG A 96 7.39 7.17 -13.07
C ARG A 96 7.14 5.72 -13.48
N LYS A 97 8.19 4.90 -13.56
CA LYS A 97 8.04 3.48 -13.90
C LYS A 97 7.27 2.74 -12.82
N ILE A 98 7.51 3.10 -11.57
CA ILE A 98 6.81 2.51 -10.42
C ILE A 98 5.34 2.94 -10.41
N THR A 99 5.06 4.24 -10.55
CA THR A 99 3.67 4.71 -10.56
C THR A 99 2.88 4.13 -11.71
N ALA A 100 3.50 3.93 -12.87
CA ALA A 100 2.85 3.35 -14.04
C ALA A 100 2.36 1.92 -13.80
N GLN A 101 2.95 1.21 -12.85
CA GLN A 101 2.52 -0.15 -12.51
C GLN A 101 1.30 -0.17 -11.58
N ILE A 102 0.96 0.95 -10.94
CA ILE A 102 -0.04 0.97 -9.87
C ILE A 102 -1.16 1.95 -10.17
N GLY A 103 -0.86 3.22 -10.36
CA GLY A 103 -1.87 4.22 -10.62
C GLY A 103 -1.35 5.64 -10.49
N ALA A 104 -2.19 6.60 -10.82
CA ALA A 104 -1.83 8.02 -10.79
C ALA A 104 -1.50 8.50 -9.38
N VAL A 105 -0.51 9.38 -9.29
CA VAL A 105 -0.12 10.04 -8.05
C VAL A 105 -0.16 11.54 -8.29
N GLU A 106 -1.34 12.13 -8.11
CA GLU A 106 -1.57 13.56 -8.32
C GLU A 106 -1.47 14.35 -7.02
N VAL A 107 -1.71 13.69 -5.89
CA VAL A 107 -1.61 14.26 -4.55
C VAL A 107 -0.90 13.26 -3.64
N LEU A 108 -0.37 13.75 -2.52
CA LEU A 108 0.22 12.89 -1.49
C LEU A 108 -0.45 13.19 -0.14
N PRO A 109 -0.73 12.17 0.65
CA PRO A 109 -0.58 10.76 0.35
C PRO A 109 -1.71 10.24 -0.55
N VAL A 110 -1.46 9.15 -1.24
CA VAL A 110 -2.49 8.38 -1.92
C VAL A 110 -2.22 6.90 -1.70
N SER A 111 -3.28 6.13 -1.46
CA SER A 111 -3.16 4.70 -1.20
C SER A 111 -4.03 3.91 -2.17
N TYR A 112 -3.48 2.81 -2.67
CA TYR A 112 -4.19 1.85 -3.51
C TYR A 112 -4.30 0.53 -2.78
N LEU A 113 -5.48 -0.07 -2.79
CA LEU A 113 -5.74 -1.33 -2.09
C LEU A 113 -6.01 -2.44 -3.09
N TYR A 114 -5.28 -3.53 -2.94
CA TYR A 114 -5.46 -4.76 -3.72
C TYR A 114 -6.08 -5.83 -2.83
N ASN A 115 -7.04 -6.56 -3.36
CA ASN A 115 -7.68 -7.65 -2.63
C ASN A 115 -6.85 -8.94 -2.68
N PRO A 116 -7.24 -10.01 -1.96
CA PRO A 116 -6.48 -11.26 -1.96
C PRO A 116 -6.37 -11.95 -3.31
N LYS A 117 -7.20 -11.59 -4.27
CA LYS A 117 -7.09 -12.09 -5.66
C LYS A 117 -6.11 -11.30 -6.51
N GLY A 118 -5.51 -10.22 -5.97
CA GLY A 118 -4.60 -9.36 -6.70
C GLY A 118 -5.30 -8.33 -7.57
N GLU A 119 -6.54 -8.01 -7.28
CA GLU A 119 -7.31 -6.99 -7.99
C GLU A 119 -7.22 -5.66 -7.24
N GLN A 120 -6.94 -4.58 -7.95
CA GLN A 120 -6.98 -3.25 -7.37
C GLN A 120 -8.44 -2.83 -7.20
N VAL A 121 -8.89 -2.70 -5.97
CA VAL A 121 -10.32 -2.51 -5.67
C VAL A 121 -10.68 -1.17 -5.07
N SER A 122 -9.69 -0.41 -4.61
CA SER A 122 -9.97 0.89 -3.99
C SER A 122 -8.74 1.78 -4.05
N TYR A 123 -8.98 3.09 -4.02
CA TYR A 123 -7.92 4.04 -3.76
C TYR A 123 -8.45 5.17 -2.86
N GLN A 124 -7.55 5.80 -2.12
CA GLN A 124 -7.88 6.91 -1.25
C GLN A 124 -6.85 8.02 -1.44
N ALA A 125 -7.30 9.18 -1.91
CA ALA A 125 -6.51 10.40 -1.89
C ALA A 125 -6.62 11.00 -0.49
N GLY A 126 -5.48 11.33 0.11
CA GLY A 126 -5.43 11.79 1.50
C GLY A 126 -5.12 10.66 2.48
N GLU A 127 -5.16 11.00 3.76
CA GLU A 127 -4.78 10.08 4.81
C GLU A 127 -5.75 8.91 4.96
N VAL A 128 -5.21 7.73 5.26
CA VAL A 128 -5.99 6.57 5.69
C VAL A 128 -5.66 6.26 7.15
N THR A 129 -6.57 5.59 7.83
CA THR A 129 -6.34 5.10 9.20
C THR A 129 -6.40 3.59 9.20
N ARG A 130 -5.82 2.97 10.23
CA ARG A 130 -5.93 1.53 10.41
C ARG A 130 -7.40 1.11 10.40
N ALA A 131 -8.24 1.83 11.14
CA ALA A 131 -9.65 1.52 11.26
C ALA A 131 -10.38 1.60 9.91
N SER A 132 -10.06 2.60 9.08
CA SER A 132 -10.73 2.75 7.79
C SER A 132 -10.38 1.62 6.82
N VAL A 133 -9.14 1.18 6.83
CA VAL A 133 -8.71 0.06 5.98
C VAL A 133 -9.35 -1.25 6.46
N GLU A 134 -9.30 -1.50 7.77
CA GLU A 134 -9.90 -2.71 8.36
C GLU A 134 -11.41 -2.77 8.09
N ALA A 135 -12.09 -1.64 8.19
CA ALA A 135 -13.53 -1.57 7.90
C ALA A 135 -13.82 -1.88 6.44
N TYR A 136 -13.00 -1.36 5.52
CA TYR A 136 -13.16 -1.65 4.09
C TYR A 136 -12.98 -3.14 3.81
N MET A 137 -11.94 -3.76 4.39
CA MET A 137 -11.70 -5.20 4.22
C MET A 137 -12.88 -6.02 4.71
N ALA A 138 -13.39 -5.73 5.90
CA ALA A 138 -14.51 -6.44 6.48
C ALA A 138 -15.79 -6.28 5.64
N ASP A 139 -16.06 -5.07 5.17
CA ASP A 139 -17.23 -4.76 4.34
C ASP A 139 -17.15 -5.47 2.99
N SER A 140 -15.99 -5.49 2.37
CA SER A 140 -15.77 -6.18 1.08
C SER A 140 -16.00 -7.68 1.19
N ILE A 141 -15.49 -8.30 2.25
CA ILE A 141 -15.68 -9.74 2.49
C ILE A 141 -17.15 -10.05 2.63
N ARG A 142 -17.88 -9.26 3.41
CA ARG A 142 -19.32 -9.43 3.62
C ARG A 142 -20.09 -9.28 2.31
N LYS A 143 -19.80 -8.26 1.51
CA LYS A 143 -20.47 -8.04 0.23
C LYS A 143 -20.22 -9.18 -0.75
N CYS A 144 -19.00 -9.69 -0.82
CA CYS A 144 -18.68 -10.80 -1.71
C CYS A 144 -19.39 -12.09 -1.32
N LYS A 145 -19.65 -12.32 -0.05
CA LYS A 145 -20.43 -13.49 0.39
C LYS A 145 -21.88 -13.42 -0.06
N THR A 146 -22.41 -12.23 -0.27
CA THR A 146 -23.81 -12.04 -0.67
C THR A 146 -24.00 -11.87 -2.17
N CYS A 147 -22.93 -11.80 -2.94
CA CYS A 147 -22.97 -11.58 -4.39
C CYS A 147 -23.17 -12.85 -5.22
N LYS A 148 -23.40 -13.99 -4.65
CA LYS A 148 -23.52 -15.25 -5.38
C LYS A 148 -24.82 -15.34 -6.19
#